data_f793a500f98766bea79d5a3549c23198
#
_entry.id   f793a500f98766bea79d5a3549c23198
#
_cell.length_a   1.000
_cell.length_b   1.000
_cell.length_c   1.000
_cell.angle_alpha   90.00
_cell.angle_beta   90.00
_cell.angle_gamma   90.00
#
_symmetry.space_group_name_H-M   'P 1'
#
loop_
_entity.id
_entity.type
_entity.pdbx_description
1 polymer ?
#
loop_
_entity_poly.entity_id
_entity_poly.type
_entity_poly.pdbx_seq_one_letter_code
_entity_poly.pdbx_strand_id
1 'polypeptide(L)'
;HIVYFGTCRGRGLHGDLMNAIELKNVNFSYDGKVQILENVNIALNYGEVNLISGHSGEGKSTLLYIISGIIPNITDGKLSGEVLINGEDIKGKRLGEVCRKVGVVLQNADEQIIQKTVEDEIAFGCENLAFSSEKISKQIDTVCRLMKLDKSWQSRKLSGGQKQRLITASTLAMGQKIVILDEPLANLDTAGAEMLMS
;
A
#
# COMPACT_ATOMS: atom_id res chain seq x y z
N HIS A 1 -2.64 -6.37 -15.57
CA HIS A 1 -2.71 -6.00 -14.13
C HIS A 1 -1.29 -5.90 -13.58
N ILE A 2 -0.95 -4.78 -12.95
CA ILE A 2 0.40 -4.48 -12.50
C ILE A 2 0.33 -3.98 -11.05
N VAL A 3 1.10 -4.58 -10.15
CA VAL A 3 1.24 -4.14 -8.76
C VAL A 3 2.64 -3.58 -8.55
N TYR A 4 2.73 -2.38 -8.00
CA TYR A 4 3.99 -1.73 -7.66
C TYR A 4 4.26 -1.85 -6.17
N PHE A 5 5.48 -2.16 -5.80
CA PHE A 5 5.97 -2.15 -4.43
C PHE A 5 7.08 -1.12 -4.33
N GLY A 6 6.81 -0.02 -3.66
CA GLY A 6 7.83 1.00 -3.35
C GLY A 6 8.32 0.85 -1.92
N THR A 7 9.63 0.95 -1.73
CA THR A 7 10.24 0.91 -0.41
C THR A 7 11.18 2.10 -0.23
N CYS A 8 11.06 2.83 0.87
CA CYS A 8 11.98 3.92 1.19
C CYS A 8 13.32 3.36 1.69
N ARG A 9 14.44 3.99 1.28
CA ARG A 9 15.77 3.64 1.79
C ARG A 9 15.78 3.66 3.32
N GLY A 10 15.87 2.49 3.95
CA GLY A 10 16.25 2.37 5.34
C GLY A 10 17.75 2.53 5.44
N ARG A 11 18.25 3.45 6.29
CA ARG A 11 19.65 3.41 6.70
C ARG A 11 19.80 2.24 7.65
N GLY A 12 20.19 1.08 7.15
CA GLY A 12 20.76 0.01 7.96
C GLY A 12 22.10 0.48 8.49
N LEU A 13 22.33 0.31 9.78
CA LEU A 13 23.61 0.61 10.44
C LEU A 13 24.74 -0.36 10.04
N HIS A 14 24.44 -1.39 9.27
CA HIS A 14 25.41 -2.35 8.72
C HIS A 14 24.99 -2.71 7.30
N GLY A 15 25.95 -2.79 6.40
CA GLY A 15 25.83 -2.92 4.95
C GLY A 15 25.12 -4.16 4.37
N ASP A 16 24.27 -4.84 5.13
CA ASP A 16 23.41 -5.90 4.64
C ASP A 16 22.10 -5.30 4.14
N LEU A 17 21.73 -5.59 2.90
CA LEU A 17 20.44 -5.27 2.30
C LEU A 17 19.37 -5.99 3.13
N MET A 18 18.74 -5.29 4.07
CA MET A 18 17.61 -5.84 4.81
C MET A 18 16.41 -5.95 3.87
N ASN A 19 15.85 -7.16 3.76
CA ASN A 19 14.60 -7.39 3.06
C ASN A 19 13.47 -6.58 3.73
N ALA A 20 12.79 -5.77 2.95
CA ALA A 20 11.59 -5.06 3.39
C ALA A 20 10.41 -6.02 3.52
N ILE A 21 10.28 -6.91 2.54
CA ILE A 21 9.27 -7.98 2.47
C ILE A 21 9.98 -9.28 2.10
N GLU A 22 9.62 -10.37 2.77
CA GLU A 22 10.09 -11.70 2.42
C GLU A 22 8.94 -12.71 2.55
N LEU A 23 8.73 -13.48 1.51
CA LEU A 23 7.78 -14.59 1.46
C LEU A 23 8.55 -15.89 1.35
N LYS A 24 8.24 -16.87 2.20
CA LYS A 24 8.90 -18.18 2.22
C LYS A 24 7.86 -19.29 2.13
N ASN A 25 7.91 -20.03 1.03
CA ASN A 25 7.03 -21.17 0.76
C ASN A 25 5.54 -20.83 0.99
N VAL A 26 5.12 -19.63 0.57
CA VAL A 26 3.76 -19.16 0.81
C VAL A 26 2.80 -19.86 -0.14
N ASN A 27 1.78 -20.49 0.46
CA ASN A 27 0.66 -21.10 -0.26
C ASN A 27 -0.64 -20.50 0.27
N PHE A 28 -1.60 -20.30 -0.63
CA PHE A 28 -2.89 -19.75 -0.24
C PHE A 28 -4.04 -20.30 -1.10
N SER A 29 -5.16 -20.57 -0.42
CA SER A 29 -6.43 -20.94 -1.02
C SER A 29 -7.60 -20.33 -0.25
N TYR A 30 -8.60 -19.77 -0.95
CA TYR A 30 -9.80 -19.23 -0.32
C TYR A 30 -10.72 -20.32 0.26
N ASP A 31 -10.91 -21.41 -0.46
CA ASP A 31 -11.83 -22.50 -0.10
C ASP A 31 -11.11 -23.77 0.38
N GLY A 32 -9.80 -23.80 0.32
CA GLY A 32 -8.96 -24.95 0.62
C GLY A 32 -8.94 -26.03 -0.46
N LYS A 33 -9.56 -25.78 -1.61
CA LYS A 33 -9.61 -26.72 -2.76
C LYS A 33 -8.76 -26.25 -3.93
N VAL A 34 -8.89 -24.96 -4.28
CA VAL A 34 -8.15 -24.36 -5.39
C VAL A 34 -7.00 -23.53 -4.83
N GLN A 35 -5.78 -23.89 -5.18
CA GLN A 35 -4.58 -23.12 -4.84
C GLN A 35 -4.50 -21.87 -5.71
N ILE A 36 -4.47 -20.71 -5.06
CA ILE A 36 -4.29 -19.40 -5.73
C ILE A 36 -2.83 -19.00 -5.75
N LEU A 37 -2.12 -19.27 -4.65
CA LEU A 37 -0.66 -19.12 -4.58
C LEU A 37 -0.06 -20.46 -4.19
N GLU A 38 1.00 -20.87 -4.89
CA GLU A 38 1.67 -22.14 -4.67
C GLU A 38 3.18 -21.93 -4.57
N ASN A 39 3.74 -22.27 -3.41
CA ASN A 39 5.17 -22.21 -3.10
C ASN A 39 5.83 -20.87 -3.50
N VAL A 40 5.17 -19.76 -3.20
CA VAL A 40 5.67 -18.42 -3.55
C VAL A 40 6.83 -18.04 -2.64
N ASN A 41 7.97 -17.70 -3.26
CA ASN A 41 9.18 -17.25 -2.62
C ASN A 41 9.61 -15.93 -3.25
N ILE A 42 9.60 -14.84 -2.47
CA ILE A 42 9.90 -13.48 -2.92
C ILE A 42 10.72 -12.77 -1.84
N ALA A 43 11.72 -11.99 -2.25
CA ALA A 43 12.45 -11.08 -1.38
C ALA A 43 12.51 -9.71 -2.05
N LEU A 44 11.99 -8.67 -1.39
CA LEU A 44 11.99 -7.29 -1.85
C LEU A 44 12.80 -6.44 -0.87
N ASN A 45 13.77 -5.71 -1.39
CA ASN A 45 14.69 -4.90 -0.57
C ASN A 45 14.18 -3.49 -0.35
N TYR A 46 14.70 -2.82 0.67
CA TYR A 46 14.48 -1.40 0.86
C TYR A 46 15.16 -0.56 -0.23
N GLY A 47 14.50 0.53 -0.63
CA GLY A 47 15.01 1.48 -1.63
C GLY A 47 14.82 1.02 -3.07
N GLU A 48 14.01 0.00 -3.30
CA GLU A 48 13.69 -0.52 -4.62
C GLU A 48 12.22 -0.26 -4.98
N VAL A 49 11.97 -0.13 -6.28
CA VAL A 49 10.63 -0.21 -6.84
C VAL A 49 10.53 -1.53 -7.57
N ASN A 50 9.65 -2.39 -7.11
CA ASN A 50 9.42 -3.72 -7.66
C ASN A 50 8.08 -3.77 -8.38
N LEU A 51 8.05 -4.42 -9.51
CA LEU A 51 6.88 -4.57 -10.36
C LEU A 51 6.48 -6.04 -10.44
N ILE A 52 5.25 -6.36 -10.03
CA ILE A 52 4.65 -7.68 -10.24
C ILE A 52 3.63 -7.56 -11.36
N SER A 53 3.87 -8.23 -12.46
CA SER A 53 2.96 -8.26 -13.62
C SER A 53 2.50 -9.68 -13.91
N GLY A 54 1.37 -9.82 -14.61
CA GLY A 54 0.80 -11.09 -15.01
C GLY A 54 -0.66 -10.94 -15.44
N HIS A 55 -1.27 -12.01 -15.95
CA HIS A 55 -2.65 -11.99 -16.41
C HIS A 55 -3.64 -11.81 -15.26
N SER A 56 -4.87 -11.40 -15.58
CA SER A 56 -5.96 -11.34 -14.59
C SER A 56 -6.21 -12.73 -14.01
N GLY A 57 -6.45 -12.80 -12.69
CA GLY A 57 -6.72 -14.07 -12.00
C GLY A 57 -5.49 -14.85 -11.52
N GLU A 58 -4.26 -14.41 -11.79
CA GLU A 58 -3.02 -15.10 -11.37
C GLU A 58 -2.61 -14.84 -9.90
N GLY A 59 -3.52 -14.35 -9.06
CA GLY A 59 -3.26 -14.21 -7.62
C GLY A 59 -2.51 -12.95 -7.19
N LYS A 60 -2.26 -11.96 -8.07
CA LYS A 60 -1.54 -10.72 -7.73
C LYS A 60 -2.20 -9.92 -6.61
N SER A 61 -3.50 -9.67 -6.72
CA SER A 61 -4.26 -8.97 -5.67
C SER A 61 -4.33 -9.80 -4.39
N THR A 62 -4.40 -11.13 -4.51
CA THR A 62 -4.32 -12.04 -3.34
C THR A 62 -2.98 -11.90 -2.63
N LEU A 63 -1.88 -11.84 -3.38
CA LEU A 63 -0.55 -11.62 -2.84
C LEU A 63 -0.46 -10.26 -2.11
N LEU A 64 -1.00 -9.20 -2.72
CA LEU A 64 -1.11 -7.88 -2.11
C LEU A 64 -1.91 -7.94 -0.80
N TYR A 65 -3.07 -8.61 -0.79
CA TYR A 65 -3.91 -8.74 0.41
C TYR A 65 -3.21 -9.52 1.53
N ILE A 66 -2.38 -10.50 1.20
CA ILE A 66 -1.57 -11.22 2.19
C ILE A 66 -0.52 -10.29 2.79
N ILE A 67 0.28 -9.59 1.97
CA ILE A 67 1.35 -8.71 2.43
C ILE A 67 0.80 -7.52 3.24
N SER A 68 -0.38 -7.00 2.86
CA SER A 68 -1.05 -5.91 3.58
C SER A 68 -1.76 -6.34 4.87
N GLY A 69 -1.83 -7.65 5.13
CA GLY A 69 -2.53 -8.21 6.29
C GLY A 69 -4.05 -8.21 6.17
N ILE A 70 -4.63 -7.86 5.02
CA ILE A 70 -6.07 -8.02 4.74
C ILE A 70 -6.43 -9.51 4.85
N ILE A 71 -5.60 -10.37 4.30
CA ILE A 71 -5.65 -11.82 4.55
C ILE A 71 -4.64 -12.14 5.67
N PRO A 72 -5.05 -12.82 6.74
CA PRO A 72 -6.36 -13.40 7.02
C PRO A 72 -7.29 -12.53 7.90
N ASN A 73 -6.96 -11.24 8.15
CA ASN A 73 -7.68 -10.45 9.15
C ASN A 73 -9.11 -10.04 8.73
N ILE A 74 -9.35 -9.83 7.44
CA ILE A 74 -10.65 -9.42 6.89
C ILE A 74 -11.21 -10.51 5.98
N THR A 75 -10.36 -11.11 5.16
CA THR A 75 -10.74 -12.13 4.20
C THR A 75 -10.18 -13.47 4.67
N ASP A 76 -11.05 -14.44 4.87
CA ASP A 76 -10.68 -15.79 5.28
C ASP A 76 -9.99 -16.58 4.17
N GLY A 77 -9.22 -17.59 4.58
CA GLY A 77 -8.56 -18.51 3.68
C GLY A 77 -7.50 -19.35 4.40
N LYS A 78 -6.97 -20.34 3.70
CA LYS A 78 -5.91 -21.21 4.19
C LYS A 78 -4.56 -20.68 3.72
N LEU A 79 -3.87 -19.98 4.62
CA LEU A 79 -2.53 -19.43 4.40
C LEU A 79 -1.50 -20.30 5.13
N SER A 80 -0.46 -20.74 4.40
CA SER A 80 0.71 -21.41 4.97
C SER A 80 2.01 -20.77 4.45
N GLY A 81 3.14 -21.12 5.08
CA GLY A 81 4.42 -20.46 4.83
C GLY A 81 4.62 -19.26 5.76
N GLU A 82 5.67 -18.48 5.50
CA GLU A 82 6.04 -17.30 6.29
C GLU A 82 5.89 -16.03 5.44
N VAL A 83 5.34 -14.98 6.03
CA VAL A 83 5.22 -13.64 5.45
C VAL A 83 5.90 -12.66 6.38
N LEU A 84 7.11 -12.25 6.03
CA LEU A 84 7.94 -11.39 6.86
C LEU A 84 7.92 -9.95 6.35
N ILE A 85 7.67 -9.00 7.23
CA ILE A 85 7.81 -7.56 7.00
C ILE A 85 8.83 -7.02 7.99
N ASN A 86 9.94 -6.51 7.49
CA ASN A 86 11.07 -6.09 8.31
C ASN A 86 11.64 -7.22 9.17
N GLY A 87 11.64 -8.45 8.65
CA GLY A 87 12.09 -9.63 9.37
C GLY A 87 11.12 -10.18 10.42
N GLU A 88 9.96 -9.54 10.62
CA GLU A 88 8.92 -10.03 11.53
C GLU A 88 7.79 -10.72 10.78
N ASP A 89 7.43 -11.94 11.18
CA ASP A 89 6.25 -12.63 10.64
C ASP A 89 4.98 -11.87 11.01
N ILE A 90 4.17 -11.56 9.99
CA ILE A 90 2.88 -10.88 10.16
C ILE A 90 1.74 -11.83 10.46
N LYS A 91 1.96 -13.14 10.40
CA LYS A 91 0.95 -14.15 10.70
C LYS A 91 0.51 -14.02 12.16
N GLY A 92 -0.80 -13.87 12.37
CA GLY A 92 -1.38 -13.63 13.70
C GLY A 92 -1.27 -12.19 14.21
N LYS A 93 -0.64 -11.27 13.47
CA LYS A 93 -0.69 -9.84 13.78
C LYS A 93 -2.06 -9.27 13.42
N ARG A 94 -2.54 -8.31 14.23
CA ARG A 94 -3.75 -7.56 13.91
C ARG A 94 -3.51 -6.63 12.72
N LEU A 95 -4.54 -6.41 11.91
CA LEU A 95 -4.46 -5.55 10.72
C LEU A 95 -3.81 -4.18 11.03
N GLY A 96 -4.20 -3.52 12.14
CA GLY A 96 -3.64 -2.22 12.53
C GLY A 96 -2.13 -2.24 12.82
N GLU A 97 -1.54 -3.40 13.18
CA GLU A 97 -0.09 -3.52 13.36
C GLU A 97 0.62 -3.61 12.00
N VAL A 98 0.01 -4.29 11.03
CA VAL A 98 0.53 -4.40 9.66
C VAL A 98 0.41 -3.05 8.94
N CYS A 99 -0.75 -2.38 9.04
CA CYS A 99 -1.00 -1.06 8.44
C CYS A 99 -0.04 0.03 8.92
N ARG A 100 0.59 -0.12 10.09
CA ARG A 100 1.66 0.79 10.53
C ARG A 100 2.96 0.63 9.73
N LYS A 101 3.16 -0.52 9.10
CA LYS A 101 4.37 -0.87 8.35
C LYS A 101 4.18 -0.74 6.84
N VAL A 102 2.98 -1.07 6.36
CA VAL A 102 2.64 -1.16 4.93
C VAL A 102 1.46 -0.26 4.61
N GLY A 103 1.65 0.67 3.69
CA GLY A 103 0.59 1.46 3.08
C GLY A 103 0.09 0.78 1.80
N VAL A 104 -1.21 0.85 1.55
CA VAL A 104 -1.83 0.21 0.38
C VAL A 104 -2.74 1.18 -0.35
N VAL A 105 -2.55 1.28 -1.65
CA VAL A 105 -3.45 1.96 -2.59
C VAL A 105 -4.07 0.89 -3.48
N LEU A 106 -5.38 0.67 -3.34
CA LEU A 106 -6.12 -0.32 -4.13
C LEU A 106 -6.51 0.26 -5.50
N GLN A 107 -6.89 -0.62 -6.41
CA GLN A 107 -7.26 -0.30 -7.78
C GLN A 107 -8.41 0.73 -7.86
N ASN A 108 -9.43 0.61 -7.00
CA ASN A 108 -10.56 1.52 -6.96
C ASN A 108 -10.41 2.56 -5.85
N ALA A 109 -9.93 3.74 -6.18
CA ALA A 109 -9.76 4.84 -5.24
C ALA A 109 -11.11 5.31 -4.62
N ASP A 110 -12.23 5.20 -5.33
CA ASP A 110 -13.55 5.58 -4.81
C ASP A 110 -13.96 4.77 -3.59
N GLU A 111 -13.56 3.52 -3.51
CA GLU A 111 -13.87 2.64 -2.39
C GLU A 111 -13.02 2.92 -1.15
N GLN A 112 -11.90 3.62 -1.32
CA GLN A 112 -11.01 3.98 -0.21
C GLN A 112 -11.31 5.38 0.36
N ILE A 113 -11.93 6.27 -0.43
CA ILE A 113 -12.23 7.65 0.00
C ILE A 113 -13.47 7.65 0.91
N ILE A 114 -13.30 8.07 2.16
CA ILE A 114 -14.35 8.11 3.18
C ILE A 114 -14.66 9.52 3.69
N GLN A 115 -13.73 10.47 3.58
CA GLN A 115 -13.87 11.82 4.09
C GLN A 115 -14.42 12.81 3.04
N LYS A 116 -14.92 13.95 3.52
CA LYS A 116 -15.60 14.95 2.66
C LYS A 116 -14.64 15.84 1.89
N THR A 117 -13.49 16.16 2.46
CA THR A 117 -12.48 17.02 1.85
C THR A 117 -11.16 16.31 1.69
N VAL A 118 -10.29 16.84 0.83
CA VAL A 118 -8.92 16.35 0.64
C VAL A 118 -8.14 16.42 1.96
N GLU A 119 -8.29 17.53 2.69
CA GLU A 119 -7.62 17.72 3.99
C GLU A 119 -8.03 16.65 4.98
N ASP A 120 -9.35 16.42 5.15
CA ASP A 120 -9.87 15.43 6.10
C ASP A 120 -9.43 14.01 5.73
N GLU A 121 -9.41 13.67 4.43
CA GLU A 121 -9.00 12.34 3.96
C GLU A 121 -7.52 12.05 4.26
N ILE A 122 -6.66 13.05 4.08
CA ILE A 122 -5.23 12.89 4.40
C ILE A 122 -5.02 12.86 5.92
N ALA A 123 -5.75 13.71 6.67
CA ALA A 123 -5.67 13.76 8.14
C ALA A 123 -6.08 12.43 8.77
N PHE A 124 -7.14 11.79 8.26
CA PHE A 124 -7.76 10.61 8.85
C PHE A 124 -6.76 9.46 9.11
N GLY A 125 -5.91 9.14 8.12
CA GLY A 125 -4.89 8.11 8.29
C GLY A 125 -3.85 8.47 9.34
N CYS A 126 -3.43 9.74 9.36
CA CYS A 126 -2.45 10.26 10.31
C CYS A 126 -3.00 10.29 11.76
N GLU A 127 -4.27 10.63 11.94
CA GLU A 127 -4.97 10.62 13.23
C GLU A 127 -5.05 9.21 13.81
N ASN A 128 -5.38 8.21 12.98
CA ASN A 128 -5.40 6.80 13.37
C ASN A 128 -4.01 6.28 13.80
N LEU A 129 -2.95 6.93 13.34
CA LEU A 129 -1.58 6.66 13.77
C LEU A 129 -1.15 7.50 14.98
N ALA A 130 -2.08 8.29 15.54
CA ALA A 130 -1.86 9.17 16.68
C ALA A 130 -0.75 10.22 16.46
N PHE A 131 -0.66 10.79 15.25
CA PHE A 131 0.25 11.91 14.99
C PHE A 131 -0.24 13.17 15.67
N SER A 132 0.70 14.06 16.07
CA SER A 132 0.34 15.38 16.59
C SER A 132 -0.28 16.26 15.49
N SER A 133 -1.15 17.20 15.87
CA SER A 133 -1.81 18.13 14.94
C SER A 133 -0.79 18.90 14.09
N GLU A 134 0.34 19.31 14.67
CA GLU A 134 1.43 19.98 13.94
C GLU A 134 2.03 19.07 12.87
N LYS A 135 2.28 17.80 13.21
CA LYS A 135 2.81 16.82 12.25
C LYS A 135 1.80 16.55 11.14
N ILE A 136 0.51 16.41 11.47
CA ILE A 136 -0.57 16.21 10.50
C ILE A 136 -0.62 17.37 9.50
N SER A 137 -0.66 18.62 9.98
CA SER A 137 -0.68 19.81 9.12
C SER A 137 0.50 19.86 8.17
N LYS A 138 1.71 19.55 8.67
CA LYS A 138 2.92 19.51 7.86
C LYS A 138 2.88 18.40 6.77
N GLN A 139 2.34 17.24 7.12
CA GLN A 139 2.18 16.15 6.16
C GLN A 139 1.19 16.52 5.07
N ILE A 140 0.02 17.07 5.44
CA ILE A 140 -1.01 17.53 4.49
C ILE A 140 -0.39 18.51 3.48
N ASP A 141 0.27 19.57 3.95
CA ASP A 141 0.87 20.58 3.08
C ASP A 141 1.93 19.98 2.16
N THR A 142 2.69 18.99 2.66
CA THR A 142 3.73 18.30 1.89
C THR A 142 3.12 17.46 0.77
N VAL A 143 2.18 16.57 1.10
CA VAL A 143 1.61 15.65 0.11
C VAL A 143 0.66 16.34 -0.85
N CYS A 144 -0.08 17.38 -0.41
CA CYS A 144 -0.91 18.20 -1.29
C CYS A 144 -0.07 18.90 -2.37
N ARG A 145 1.09 19.44 -1.98
CA ARG A 145 2.03 20.05 -2.94
C ARG A 145 2.58 19.01 -3.88
N LEU A 146 3.02 17.85 -3.38
CA LEU A 146 3.58 16.77 -4.18
C LEU A 146 2.57 16.26 -5.21
N MET A 147 1.32 16.04 -4.80
CA MET A 147 0.26 15.46 -5.64
C MET A 147 -0.58 16.51 -6.37
N LYS A 148 -0.23 17.81 -6.28
CA LYS A 148 -0.96 18.93 -6.89
C LYS A 148 -2.45 18.89 -6.56
N LEU A 149 -2.76 18.76 -5.26
CA LEU A 149 -4.12 18.76 -4.71
C LEU A 149 -4.35 20.03 -3.90
N ASP A 150 -5.56 20.58 -3.98
CA ASP A 150 -6.01 21.63 -3.07
C ASP A 150 -6.73 20.98 -1.90
N LYS A 151 -6.28 21.26 -0.68
CA LYS A 151 -6.81 20.68 0.55
C LYS A 151 -8.27 20.99 0.80
N SER A 152 -8.78 22.10 0.24
CA SER A 152 -10.20 22.51 0.38
C SER A 152 -11.16 21.78 -0.58
N TRP A 153 -10.64 21.05 -1.57
CA TRP A 153 -11.48 20.38 -2.54
C TRP A 153 -12.34 19.28 -1.89
N GLN A 154 -13.56 19.14 -2.41
CA GLN A 154 -14.46 18.07 -1.99
C GLN A 154 -14.07 16.74 -2.65
N SER A 155 -13.79 15.73 -1.86
CA SER A 155 -13.30 14.42 -2.33
C SER A 155 -14.22 13.77 -3.37
N ARG A 156 -15.55 13.90 -3.19
CA ARG A 156 -16.54 13.32 -4.12
C ARG A 156 -16.60 14.01 -5.49
N LYS A 157 -16.12 15.26 -5.61
CA LYS A 157 -16.12 16.03 -6.86
C LYS A 157 -14.85 15.88 -7.67
N LEU A 158 -13.89 15.14 -7.17
CA LEU A 158 -12.63 14.88 -7.84
C LEU A 158 -12.82 13.97 -9.05
N SER A 159 -12.02 14.20 -10.10
CA SER A 159 -11.90 13.24 -11.21
C SER A 159 -11.24 11.94 -10.74
N GLY A 160 -11.38 10.85 -11.51
CA GLY A 160 -10.76 9.56 -11.17
C GLY A 160 -9.25 9.67 -10.90
N GLY A 161 -8.52 10.39 -11.75
CA GLY A 161 -7.09 10.64 -11.55
C GLY A 161 -6.78 11.50 -10.32
N GLN A 162 -7.64 12.47 -9.98
CA GLN A 162 -7.48 13.24 -8.74
C GLN A 162 -7.75 12.38 -7.50
N LYS A 163 -8.74 11.49 -7.55
CA LYS A 163 -9.03 10.53 -6.47
C LYS A 163 -7.87 9.57 -6.24
N GLN A 164 -7.29 9.05 -7.32
CA GLN A 164 -6.10 8.20 -7.24
C GLN A 164 -4.94 8.93 -6.57
N ARG A 165 -4.69 10.19 -6.95
CA ARG A 165 -3.67 11.03 -6.31
C ARG A 165 -3.99 11.32 -4.85
N LEU A 166 -5.28 11.51 -4.49
CA LEU A 166 -5.69 11.74 -3.10
C LEU A 166 -5.40 10.53 -2.22
N ILE A 167 -5.77 9.31 -2.64
CA ILE A 167 -5.50 8.10 -1.85
C ILE A 167 -4.00 7.84 -1.76
N THR A 168 -3.25 8.08 -2.84
CA THR A 168 -1.78 8.00 -2.79
C THR A 168 -1.21 9.03 -1.80
N ALA A 169 -1.69 10.29 -1.81
CA ALA A 169 -1.27 11.33 -0.88
C ALA A 169 -1.58 10.94 0.58
N SER A 170 -2.80 10.44 0.84
CA SER A 170 -3.21 9.97 2.16
C SER A 170 -2.28 8.84 2.66
N THR A 171 -1.99 7.87 1.80
CA THR A 171 -1.07 6.78 2.12
C THR A 171 0.35 7.28 2.42
N LEU A 172 0.89 8.17 1.59
CA LEU A 172 2.24 8.72 1.81
C LEU A 172 2.34 9.60 3.07
N ALA A 173 1.27 10.33 3.42
CA ALA A 173 1.21 11.16 4.62
C ALA A 173 1.39 10.35 5.91
N MET A 174 0.94 9.11 5.92
CA MET A 174 1.10 8.19 7.05
C MET A 174 2.56 7.76 7.27
N GLY A 175 3.44 7.91 6.26
CA GLY A 175 4.88 7.71 6.39
C GLY A 175 5.33 6.26 6.50
N GLN A 176 4.54 5.31 6.00
CA GLN A 176 4.99 3.92 5.90
C GLN A 176 6.20 3.83 4.95
N LYS A 177 7.13 2.93 5.30
CA LYS A 177 8.34 2.71 4.50
C LYS A 177 8.11 1.76 3.33
N ILE A 178 7.02 1.03 3.35
CA ILE A 178 6.59 0.09 2.32
C ILE A 178 5.25 0.58 1.80
N VAL A 179 5.15 0.81 0.48
CA VAL A 179 3.91 1.22 -0.17
C VAL A 179 3.61 0.24 -1.31
N ILE A 180 2.40 -0.26 -1.32
CA ILE A 180 1.88 -1.16 -2.35
C ILE A 180 0.83 -0.42 -3.15
N LEU A 181 0.96 -0.41 -4.47
CA LEU A 181 0.04 0.25 -5.38
C LEU A 181 -0.55 -0.80 -6.33
N ASP A 182 -1.85 -1.05 -6.23
CA ASP A 182 -2.58 -1.96 -7.13
C ASP A 182 -3.12 -1.18 -8.33
N GLU A 183 -2.54 -1.42 -9.50
CA GLU A 183 -2.90 -0.76 -10.78
C GLU A 183 -2.98 0.78 -10.70
N PRO A 184 -2.00 1.46 -10.12
CA PRO A 184 -2.12 2.89 -9.83
C PRO A 184 -2.23 3.77 -11.07
N LEU A 185 -1.90 3.25 -12.24
CA LEU A 185 -1.92 3.98 -13.51
C LEU A 185 -3.22 3.82 -14.31
N ALA A 186 -4.11 2.91 -13.90
CA ALA A 186 -5.30 2.55 -14.68
C ALA A 186 -6.25 3.73 -14.94
N ASN A 187 -6.28 4.72 -14.04
CA ASN A 187 -7.16 5.89 -14.11
C ASN A 187 -6.41 7.22 -14.26
N LEU A 188 -5.11 7.17 -14.59
CA LEU A 188 -4.29 8.38 -14.76
C LEU A 188 -4.08 8.69 -16.24
N ASP A 189 -4.07 10.00 -16.56
CA ASP A 189 -3.51 10.49 -17.80
C ASP A 189 -1.97 10.41 -17.80
N THR A 190 -1.34 10.66 -18.94
CA THR A 190 0.11 10.55 -19.08
C THR A 190 0.85 11.42 -18.05
N ALA A 191 0.36 12.65 -17.81
CA ALA A 191 1.00 13.57 -16.86
C ALA A 191 0.84 13.11 -15.41
N GLY A 192 -0.31 12.50 -15.05
CA GLY A 192 -0.55 11.91 -13.75
C GLY A 192 0.29 10.66 -13.51
N ALA A 193 0.47 9.84 -14.54
CA ALA A 193 1.33 8.66 -14.48
C ALA A 193 2.82 9.04 -14.26
N GLU A 194 3.34 10.01 -15.01
CA GLU A 194 4.70 10.53 -14.84
C GLU A 194 4.94 11.10 -13.43
N MET A 195 3.95 11.84 -12.90
CA MET A 195 4.03 12.39 -11.55
C MET A 195 4.09 11.32 -10.47
N LEU A 196 3.33 10.22 -10.64
CA LEU A 196 3.31 9.13 -9.65
C LEU A 196 4.62 8.31 -9.66
N MET A 197 5.30 8.29 -10.81
CA MET A 197 6.51 7.49 -11.01
C MET A 197 7.81 8.28 -10.76
N SER A 198 7.74 9.62 -10.60
CA SER A 198 8.87 10.50 -10.29
C SER A 198 9.11 10.66 -8.80
#